data_d5308eb80ce6154c2b80af352090b630
#
_entry.id   d5308eb80ce6154c2b80af352090b630
#
_cell.length_a   1.000
_cell.length_b   1.000
_cell.length_c   1.000
_cell.angle_alpha   90.00
_cell.angle_beta   90.00
_cell.angle_gamma   90.00
#
_symmetry.space_group_name_H-M   'P 1'
#
loop_
_entity.id
_entity.type
_entity.pdbx_description
1 polymer ?
#
loop_
_entity_poly.entity_id
_entity_poly.type
_entity_poly.pdbx_seq_one_letter_code
_entity_poly.pdbx_strand_id
1 'polypeptide(L)'
;MKNAPLLTAALLCAPAAFAQPPSSGRIDEVLVYPGGAQVTRLATVAAGARELVLNCLSARFDPDSLQIDAPAGVNLGPVQLETLPRERAPECATSPLDDNLRKLEGQRDVLTAESSALEASLGYLKALGSGDAKATPAAGIAATADSIRRAAQDALLRQGQIRRQLEELDKQIAPLQGERERLVAANPQWRSLRLRLSTAREAELRLHYRVNQAGWAPSYRALLDTASGALTLERLAQVSQQSGEDWKNVKLRLSTAQAAQKVGQNPPWPWLLDLARPAVMAPPKMAPLPAPAPAMAMQLAAPGSRAAA
;
A
#
# COMPACT_ATOMS: atom_id res chain seq x y z
N MET A 1 -21.57 -71.50 32.99
CA MET A 1 -20.44 -70.67 33.31
C MET A 1 -19.70 -70.43 32.01
N LYS A 2 -19.94 -69.31 31.36
CA LYS A 2 -19.30 -68.94 30.05
C LYS A 2 -18.63 -67.61 30.22
N ASN A 3 -17.31 -67.60 30.22
CA ASN A 3 -16.47 -66.39 30.25
C ASN A 3 -16.40 -65.77 28.84
N ALA A 4 -16.85 -64.54 28.71
CA ALA A 4 -16.65 -63.73 27.50
C ALA A 4 -15.40 -62.84 27.70
N PRO A 5 -14.48 -62.73 26.75
CA PRO A 5 -13.37 -61.78 26.82
C PRO A 5 -13.81 -60.38 26.37
N LEU A 6 -13.53 -59.39 27.22
CA LEU A 6 -13.62 -57.97 26.88
C LEU A 6 -12.50 -57.60 25.90
N LEU A 7 -12.86 -57.24 24.68
CA LEU A 7 -11.96 -56.57 23.71
C LEU A 7 -11.86 -55.09 24.09
N THR A 8 -10.72 -54.68 24.61
CA THR A 8 -10.34 -53.28 24.79
C THR A 8 -9.88 -52.71 23.45
N ALA A 9 -10.69 -51.90 22.81
CA ALA A 9 -10.29 -51.13 21.64
C ALA A 9 -9.41 -49.93 22.06
N ALA A 10 -8.14 -50.00 21.79
CA ALA A 10 -7.20 -48.87 21.96
C ALA A 10 -7.44 -47.87 20.84
N LEU A 11 -8.04 -46.72 21.16
CA LEU A 11 -8.24 -45.60 20.26
C LEU A 11 -6.86 -44.91 20.07
N LEU A 12 -6.21 -45.14 18.92
CA LEU A 12 -5.02 -44.41 18.50
C LEU A 12 -5.40 -42.98 18.19
N CYS A 13 -5.20 -42.07 19.13
CA CYS A 13 -5.30 -40.63 18.91
C CYS A 13 -4.05 -40.21 18.12
N ALA A 14 -4.18 -40.07 16.79
CA ALA A 14 -3.16 -39.46 15.94
C ALA A 14 -3.04 -37.97 16.34
N PRO A 15 -1.83 -37.44 16.59
CA PRO A 15 -1.69 -36.02 16.85
C PRO A 15 -2.10 -35.24 15.58
N ALA A 16 -3.14 -34.43 15.69
CA ALA A 16 -3.51 -33.49 14.65
C ALA A 16 -2.28 -32.56 14.42
N ALA A 17 -1.71 -32.62 13.23
CA ALA A 17 -0.70 -31.66 12.82
C ALA A 17 -1.39 -30.29 12.75
N PHE A 18 -1.19 -29.46 13.78
CA PHE A 18 -1.64 -28.09 13.78
C PHE A 18 -0.85 -27.36 12.68
N ALA A 19 -1.51 -27.10 11.55
CA ALA A 19 -1.02 -26.16 10.56
C ALA A 19 -0.90 -24.80 11.25
N GLN A 20 0.30 -24.24 11.28
CA GLN A 20 0.49 -22.90 11.82
C GLN A 20 -0.32 -21.91 10.98
N PRO A 21 -1.02 -20.95 11.61
CA PRO A 21 -1.70 -19.90 10.86
C PRO A 21 -0.66 -19.14 10.03
N PRO A 22 -1.02 -18.72 8.81
CA PRO A 22 -0.13 -17.95 7.96
C PRO A 22 0.27 -16.66 8.70
N SER A 23 1.55 -16.37 8.73
CA SER A 23 2.09 -15.17 9.36
C SER A 23 2.63 -14.21 8.29
N SER A 24 2.57 -12.92 8.54
CA SER A 24 3.23 -11.93 7.68
C SER A 24 4.72 -11.80 8.00
N GLY A 25 5.17 -12.37 9.11
CA GLY A 25 6.46 -12.08 9.69
C GLY A 25 6.57 -10.60 10.10
N ARG A 26 7.68 -10.20 10.68
CA ARG A 26 7.94 -8.82 11.11
C ARG A 26 9.11 -8.25 10.32
N ILE A 27 8.94 -7.05 9.74
CA ILE A 27 10.07 -6.32 9.17
C ILE A 27 10.91 -5.79 10.34
N ASP A 28 12.19 -6.13 10.37
CA ASP A 28 13.12 -5.72 11.41
C ASP A 28 13.98 -4.53 10.96
N GLU A 29 14.56 -4.64 9.79
CA GLU A 29 15.46 -3.61 9.26
C GLU A 29 15.18 -3.34 7.78
N VAL A 30 15.31 -2.08 7.38
CA VAL A 30 15.25 -1.68 5.97
C VAL A 30 16.49 -0.84 5.67
N LEU A 31 17.31 -1.31 4.73
CA LEU A 31 18.45 -0.59 4.21
C LEU A 31 18.07 0.07 2.89
N VAL A 32 17.93 1.40 2.89
CA VAL A 32 17.47 2.17 1.74
C VAL A 32 18.66 2.71 0.96
N TYR A 33 18.62 2.51 -0.36
CA TYR A 33 19.56 2.99 -1.35
C TYR A 33 18.94 4.14 -2.17
N PRO A 34 19.69 4.86 -2.99
CA PRO A 34 19.11 5.90 -3.87
C PRO A 34 18.08 5.37 -4.88
N GLY A 35 18.13 4.08 -5.24
CA GLY A 35 17.23 3.47 -6.23
C GLY A 35 16.65 2.13 -5.82
N GLY A 36 16.38 1.91 -4.54
CA GLY A 36 15.77 0.69 -4.01
C GLY A 36 15.98 0.55 -2.52
N ALA A 37 15.51 -0.55 -1.95
CA ALA A 37 15.78 -0.91 -0.56
C ALA A 37 15.94 -2.41 -0.42
N GLN A 38 16.73 -2.83 0.57
CA GLN A 38 16.79 -4.19 1.04
C GLN A 38 16.00 -4.28 2.33
N VAL A 39 15.01 -5.17 2.34
CA VAL A 39 14.16 -5.44 3.49
C VAL A 39 14.64 -6.69 4.18
N THR A 40 14.81 -6.63 5.50
CA THR A 40 15.08 -7.76 6.37
C THR A 40 13.85 -8.08 7.19
N ARG A 41 13.29 -9.26 7.01
CA ARG A 41 12.08 -9.73 7.69
C ARG A 41 12.42 -10.91 8.58
N LEU A 42 11.89 -10.92 9.80
CA LEU A 42 12.02 -12.02 10.75
C LEU A 42 10.73 -12.84 10.75
N ALA A 43 10.90 -14.16 10.77
CA ALA A 43 9.82 -15.11 10.88
C ALA A 43 10.15 -16.19 11.89
N THR A 44 9.32 -16.37 12.90
CA THR A 44 9.48 -17.41 13.90
C THR A 44 8.81 -18.69 13.43
N VAL A 45 9.51 -19.79 13.58
CA VAL A 45 9.06 -21.13 13.22
C VAL A 45 9.05 -22.00 14.47
N ALA A 46 7.92 -22.65 14.75
CA ALA A 46 7.80 -23.52 15.92
C ALA A 46 8.63 -24.81 15.77
N ALA A 47 8.96 -25.43 16.90
CA ALA A 47 9.58 -26.73 16.92
C ALA A 47 8.74 -27.79 16.18
N GLY A 48 9.38 -28.60 15.34
CA GLY A 48 8.72 -29.64 14.56
C GLY A 48 7.97 -29.14 13.32
N ALA A 49 8.01 -27.83 13.01
CA ALA A 49 7.39 -27.29 11.82
C ALA A 49 8.05 -27.86 10.54
N ARG A 50 7.23 -28.11 9.54
CA ARG A 50 7.65 -28.62 8.22
C ARG A 50 7.46 -27.61 7.10
N GLU A 51 6.76 -26.54 7.40
CA GLU A 51 6.43 -25.50 6.44
C GLU A 51 6.32 -24.15 7.16
N LEU A 52 6.80 -23.11 6.51
CA LEU A 52 6.55 -21.70 6.86
C LEU A 52 5.80 -21.06 5.72
N VAL A 53 4.66 -20.42 6.02
CA VAL A 53 3.91 -19.64 5.05
C VAL A 53 3.95 -18.18 5.50
N LEU A 54 4.48 -17.32 4.65
CA LEU A 54 4.55 -15.88 4.86
C LEU A 54 3.67 -15.19 3.81
N ASN A 55 2.60 -14.58 4.27
CA ASN A 55 1.71 -13.78 3.44
C ASN A 55 2.09 -12.29 3.49
N CYS A 56 1.44 -11.49 2.69
CA CYS A 56 1.56 -10.02 2.70
C CYS A 56 2.96 -9.48 2.35
N LEU A 57 3.70 -10.21 1.53
CA LEU A 57 4.92 -9.70 0.94
C LEU A 57 4.58 -8.80 -0.24
N SER A 58 5.37 -7.76 -0.47
CA SER A 58 5.21 -6.90 -1.64
C SER A 58 5.25 -7.71 -2.93
N ALA A 59 4.29 -7.52 -3.82
CA ALA A 59 4.37 -8.10 -5.17
C ALA A 59 5.53 -7.52 -5.98
N ARG A 60 6.09 -6.40 -5.53
CA ARG A 60 7.16 -5.64 -6.20
C ARG A 60 8.56 -6.00 -5.73
N PHE A 61 8.71 -6.93 -4.79
CA PHE A 61 10.03 -7.39 -4.44
C PHE A 61 10.63 -8.24 -5.58
N ASP A 62 11.93 -8.16 -5.75
CA ASP A 62 12.70 -8.93 -6.73
C ASP A 62 12.86 -10.38 -6.22
N PRO A 63 12.20 -11.39 -6.84
CA PRO A 63 12.29 -12.79 -6.39
C PRO A 63 13.71 -13.34 -6.41
N ASP A 64 14.52 -12.90 -7.36
CA ASP A 64 15.90 -13.38 -7.53
C ASP A 64 16.84 -12.83 -6.44
N SER A 65 16.38 -11.80 -5.72
CA SER A 65 17.10 -11.24 -4.58
C SER A 65 16.79 -11.91 -3.25
N LEU A 66 15.86 -12.87 -3.23
CA LEU A 66 15.43 -13.51 -2.00
C LEU A 66 16.56 -14.38 -1.42
N GLN A 67 16.94 -14.07 -0.20
CA GLN A 67 17.89 -14.86 0.58
C GLN A 67 17.23 -15.20 1.91
N ILE A 68 17.44 -16.43 2.37
CA ILE A 68 16.87 -16.92 3.63
C ILE A 68 18.01 -17.44 4.49
N ASP A 69 18.25 -16.77 5.61
CA ASP A 69 19.22 -17.18 6.60
C ASP A 69 18.52 -17.94 7.72
N ALA A 70 18.99 -19.13 7.99
CA ALA A 70 18.49 -20.00 9.04
C ALA A 70 19.59 -20.32 10.06
N PRO A 71 19.27 -20.39 11.36
CA PRO A 71 20.24 -20.82 12.36
C PRO A 71 20.57 -22.31 12.21
N ALA A 72 21.67 -22.73 12.84
CA ALA A 72 22.08 -24.12 12.84
C ALA A 72 20.99 -25.05 13.38
N GLY A 73 20.74 -26.17 12.69
CA GLY A 73 19.71 -27.14 13.02
C GLY A 73 18.36 -26.92 12.30
N VAL A 74 18.26 -25.94 11.44
CA VAL A 74 17.14 -25.76 10.52
C VAL A 74 17.59 -26.18 9.12
N ASN A 75 16.90 -27.14 8.52
CA ASN A 75 17.12 -27.52 7.12
C ASN A 75 16.07 -26.82 6.24
N LEU A 76 16.56 -26.02 5.30
CA LEU A 76 15.72 -25.33 4.33
C LEU A 76 15.48 -26.23 3.11
N GLY A 77 14.25 -26.31 2.67
CA GLY A 77 13.81 -26.97 1.45
C GLY A 77 13.44 -25.97 0.35
N PRO A 78 12.66 -26.39 -0.64
CA PRO A 78 12.27 -25.55 -1.74
C PRO A 78 11.37 -24.39 -1.28
N VAL A 79 11.56 -23.23 -1.95
CA VAL A 79 10.75 -22.04 -1.82
C VAL A 79 9.75 -21.97 -2.96
N GLN A 80 8.49 -21.70 -2.66
CA GLN A 80 7.45 -21.43 -3.63
C GLN A 80 6.93 -20.02 -3.39
N LEU A 81 6.81 -19.24 -4.47
CA LEU A 81 6.24 -17.90 -4.46
C LEU A 81 4.94 -17.93 -5.24
N GLU A 82 3.87 -17.50 -4.61
CA GLU A 82 2.56 -17.37 -5.23
C GLU A 82 2.15 -15.90 -5.22
N THR A 83 1.59 -15.42 -6.33
CA THR A 83 1.04 -14.07 -6.42
C THR A 83 -0.47 -14.14 -6.25
N LEU A 84 -0.97 -13.42 -5.27
CA LEU A 84 -2.38 -13.40 -4.90
C LEU A 84 -2.98 -12.01 -5.18
N PRO A 85 -4.18 -11.93 -5.79
CA PRO A 85 -4.93 -10.68 -5.84
C PRO A 85 -5.20 -10.16 -4.43
N ARG A 86 -5.22 -8.84 -4.26
CA ARG A 86 -5.42 -8.20 -2.96
C ARG A 86 -6.74 -8.61 -2.29
N GLU A 87 -7.77 -8.86 -3.09
CA GLU A 87 -9.09 -9.29 -2.63
C GLU A 87 -9.08 -10.69 -1.98
N ARG A 88 -8.10 -11.53 -2.34
CA ARG A 88 -7.94 -12.88 -1.77
C ARG A 88 -7.10 -12.93 -0.51
N ALA A 89 -6.53 -11.81 -0.11
CA ALA A 89 -5.69 -11.70 1.09
C ALA A 89 -6.13 -10.49 1.94
N PRO A 90 -7.37 -10.46 2.45
CA PRO A 90 -7.89 -9.35 3.26
C PRO A 90 -7.10 -9.15 4.56
N GLU A 91 -6.45 -10.20 5.07
CA GLU A 91 -5.56 -10.15 6.22
C GLU A 91 -4.33 -9.28 5.99
N CYS A 92 -3.98 -8.99 4.74
CA CYS A 92 -2.87 -8.12 4.39
C CYS A 92 -3.25 -6.63 4.38
N ALA A 93 -4.53 -6.31 4.48
CA ALA A 93 -5.03 -4.94 4.55
C ALA A 93 -5.05 -4.45 6.01
N THR A 94 -3.88 -4.38 6.66
CA THR A 94 -3.73 -3.97 8.07
C THR A 94 -3.10 -2.59 8.21
N SER A 95 -3.24 -1.74 7.21
CA SER A 95 -2.72 -0.38 7.31
C SER A 95 -3.54 0.45 8.31
N PRO A 96 -2.96 1.47 8.97
CA PRO A 96 -3.70 2.40 9.82
C PRO A 96 -4.84 3.10 9.09
N LEU A 97 -4.71 3.24 7.79
CA LEU A 97 -5.76 3.77 6.91
C LEU A 97 -6.97 2.82 6.89
N ASP A 98 -6.73 1.51 6.69
CA ASP A 98 -7.80 0.51 6.70
C ASP A 98 -8.46 0.39 8.08
N ASP A 99 -7.68 0.51 9.18
CA ASP A 99 -8.21 0.51 10.54
C ASP A 99 -9.08 1.74 10.81
N ASN A 100 -8.65 2.91 10.37
CA ASN A 100 -9.40 4.15 10.53
C ASN A 100 -10.69 4.12 9.70
N LEU A 101 -10.62 3.65 8.47
CA LEU A 101 -11.81 3.45 7.62
C LEU A 101 -12.81 2.53 8.28
N ARG A 102 -12.40 1.34 8.73
CA ARG A 102 -13.29 0.40 9.42
C ARG A 102 -13.96 1.01 10.65
N LYS A 103 -13.21 1.81 11.42
CA LYS A 103 -13.76 2.51 12.58
C LYS A 103 -14.85 3.52 12.20
N LEU A 104 -14.58 4.36 11.20
CA LEU A 104 -15.54 5.37 10.74
C LEU A 104 -16.76 4.73 10.07
N GLU A 105 -16.56 3.71 9.24
CA GLU A 105 -17.63 2.95 8.61
C GLU A 105 -18.51 2.26 9.67
N GLY A 106 -17.91 1.66 10.71
CA GLY A 106 -18.66 1.10 11.84
C GLY A 106 -19.49 2.14 12.58
N GLN A 107 -18.99 3.36 12.77
CA GLN A 107 -19.77 4.45 13.36
C GLN A 107 -20.95 4.86 12.46
N ARG A 108 -20.72 4.93 11.14
CA ARG A 108 -21.76 5.22 10.16
C ARG A 108 -22.85 4.16 10.17
N ASP A 109 -22.48 2.88 10.25
CA ASP A 109 -23.42 1.77 10.25
C ASP A 109 -24.33 1.78 11.49
N VAL A 110 -23.78 2.11 12.68
CA VAL A 110 -24.56 2.28 13.92
C VAL A 110 -25.60 3.39 13.76
N LEU A 111 -25.20 4.55 13.22
CA LEU A 111 -26.12 5.67 13.00
C LEU A 111 -27.17 5.36 11.93
N THR A 112 -26.79 4.61 10.90
CA THR A 112 -27.69 4.16 9.85
C THR A 112 -28.75 3.21 10.41
N ALA A 113 -28.35 2.27 11.27
CA ALA A 113 -29.26 1.35 11.95
C ALA A 113 -30.22 2.12 12.88
N GLU A 114 -29.72 3.12 13.63
CA GLU A 114 -30.55 3.97 14.48
C GLU A 114 -31.57 4.78 13.64
N SER A 115 -31.14 5.35 12.51
CA SER A 115 -32.04 6.06 11.59
C SER A 115 -33.15 5.16 11.08
N SER A 116 -32.82 3.94 10.67
CA SER A 116 -33.79 2.95 10.18
C SER A 116 -34.81 2.55 11.26
N ALA A 117 -34.36 2.40 12.51
CA ALA A 117 -35.24 2.11 13.65
C ALA A 117 -36.19 3.27 13.92
N LEU A 118 -35.71 4.53 13.83
CA LEU A 118 -36.57 5.72 13.98
C LEU A 118 -37.58 5.84 12.85
N GLU A 119 -37.18 5.52 11.61
CA GLU A 119 -38.09 5.50 10.46
C GLU A 119 -39.23 4.45 10.64
N ALA A 120 -38.88 3.25 11.10
CA ALA A 120 -39.86 2.24 11.42
C ALA A 120 -40.84 2.69 12.53
N SER A 121 -40.31 3.34 13.56
CA SER A 121 -41.09 3.90 14.67
C SER A 121 -42.04 5.01 14.19
N LEU A 122 -41.55 5.94 13.37
CA LEU A 122 -42.36 6.98 12.76
C LEU A 122 -43.43 6.39 11.82
N GLY A 123 -43.09 5.37 11.06
CA GLY A 123 -44.03 4.63 10.22
C GLY A 123 -45.18 4.03 11.04
N TYR A 124 -44.85 3.42 12.18
CA TYR A 124 -45.85 2.87 13.10
C TYR A 124 -46.72 3.97 13.72
N LEU A 125 -46.15 5.07 14.20
CA LEU A 125 -46.89 6.21 14.73
C LEU A 125 -47.83 6.84 13.69
N LYS A 126 -47.40 6.92 12.45
CA LYS A 126 -48.21 7.39 11.32
C LYS A 126 -49.37 6.44 11.01
N ALA A 127 -49.12 5.11 11.04
CA ALA A 127 -50.15 4.11 10.84
C ALA A 127 -51.23 4.14 11.95
N LEU A 128 -50.83 4.38 13.21
CA LEU A 128 -51.77 4.57 14.32
C LEU A 128 -52.63 5.82 14.13
N GLY A 129 -52.09 6.89 13.57
CA GLY A 129 -52.82 8.14 13.31
C GLY A 129 -53.79 8.06 12.11
N SER A 130 -53.56 7.12 11.18
CA SER A 130 -54.33 6.96 9.94
C SER A 130 -55.30 5.74 9.99
N GLY A 131 -55.13 4.85 10.98
CA GLY A 131 -55.97 3.65 11.11
C GLY A 131 -57.31 3.94 11.76
N ASP A 132 -58.32 3.14 11.42
CA ASP A 132 -59.61 3.08 12.07
C ASP A 132 -59.46 2.87 13.59
N ALA A 133 -59.36 3.96 14.32
CA ALA A 133 -59.35 3.95 15.78
C ALA A 133 -60.72 3.56 16.27
N LYS A 134 -61.08 2.27 16.10
CA LYS A 134 -62.26 1.69 16.77
C LYS A 134 -62.03 1.79 18.27
N ALA A 135 -62.78 2.72 18.88
CA ALA A 135 -63.06 2.79 20.29
C ALA A 135 -61.90 3.23 21.24
N THR A 136 -61.33 4.39 21.01
CA THR A 136 -60.71 5.13 22.12
C THR A 136 -61.78 6.00 22.77
N PRO A 137 -62.02 5.90 24.13
CA PRO A 137 -62.95 6.81 24.81
C PRO A 137 -62.57 8.26 24.56
N ALA A 138 -63.55 9.14 24.29
CA ALA A 138 -63.31 10.54 23.91
C ALA A 138 -62.40 11.29 24.92
N ALA A 139 -62.45 10.95 26.18
CA ALA A 139 -61.59 11.52 27.23
C ALA A 139 -60.09 11.18 27.10
N GLY A 140 -59.72 10.13 26.37
CA GLY A 140 -58.33 9.70 26.19
C GLY A 140 -57.71 10.20 24.88
N ILE A 141 -58.50 10.68 23.91
CA ILE A 141 -58.03 11.02 22.55
C ILE A 141 -56.99 12.15 22.58
N ALA A 142 -57.23 13.22 23.35
CA ALA A 142 -56.32 14.36 23.43
C ALA A 142 -54.95 13.98 24.04
N ALA A 143 -54.96 13.19 25.13
CA ALA A 143 -53.72 12.75 25.77
C ALA A 143 -52.91 11.79 24.86
N THR A 144 -53.61 10.89 24.14
CA THR A 144 -52.95 9.98 23.19
C THR A 144 -52.38 10.75 21.99
N ALA A 145 -53.12 11.70 21.43
CA ALA A 145 -52.67 12.56 20.35
C ALA A 145 -51.43 13.38 20.75
N ASP A 146 -51.41 13.93 21.97
CA ASP A 146 -50.26 14.66 22.50
C ASP A 146 -49.02 13.77 22.73
N SER A 147 -49.22 12.53 23.15
CA SER A 147 -48.14 11.55 23.30
C SER A 147 -47.54 11.16 21.95
N ILE A 148 -48.40 10.87 20.96
CA ILE A 148 -47.96 10.57 19.58
C ILE A 148 -47.20 11.75 19.00
N ARG A 149 -47.72 13.00 19.14
CA ARG A 149 -47.08 14.20 18.65
C ARG A 149 -45.67 14.40 19.26
N ARG A 150 -45.53 14.23 20.60
CA ARG A 150 -44.24 14.33 21.26
C ARG A 150 -43.25 13.25 20.78
N ALA A 151 -43.69 11.99 20.76
CA ALA A 151 -42.83 10.89 20.28
C ALA A 151 -42.39 11.09 18.82
N ALA A 152 -43.28 11.54 17.95
CA ALA A 152 -42.92 11.84 16.55
C ALA A 152 -41.95 13.03 16.44
N GLN A 153 -42.17 14.07 17.26
CA GLN A 153 -41.27 15.23 17.28
C GLN A 153 -39.88 14.86 17.75
N ASP A 154 -39.76 14.09 18.82
CA ASP A 154 -38.48 13.61 19.36
C ASP A 154 -37.74 12.72 18.32
N ALA A 155 -38.46 11.80 17.68
CA ALA A 155 -37.90 10.95 16.64
C ALA A 155 -37.40 11.74 15.42
N LEU A 156 -38.14 12.75 14.96
CA LEU A 156 -37.75 13.62 13.84
C LEU A 156 -36.56 14.49 14.19
N LEU A 157 -36.50 15.03 15.40
CA LEU A 157 -35.34 15.80 15.88
C LEU A 157 -34.09 14.93 15.92
N ARG A 158 -34.22 13.71 16.47
CA ARG A 158 -33.12 12.74 16.50
C ARG A 158 -32.67 12.32 15.11
N GLN A 159 -33.60 12.04 14.20
CA GLN A 159 -33.30 11.75 12.82
C GLN A 159 -32.55 12.89 12.12
N GLY A 160 -32.93 14.14 12.39
CA GLY A 160 -32.22 15.31 11.90
C GLY A 160 -30.78 15.43 12.43
N GLN A 161 -30.56 15.04 13.69
CA GLN A 161 -29.20 14.98 14.27
C GLN A 161 -28.35 13.87 13.62
N ILE A 162 -28.91 12.66 13.48
CA ILE A 162 -28.23 11.53 12.85
C ILE A 162 -27.82 11.88 11.41
N ARG A 163 -28.73 12.48 10.63
CA ARG A 163 -28.40 12.89 9.27
C ARG A 163 -27.18 13.81 9.20
N ARG A 164 -27.10 14.81 10.09
CA ARG A 164 -25.92 15.70 10.14
C ARG A 164 -24.63 14.94 10.55
N GLN A 165 -24.74 13.97 11.47
CA GLN A 165 -23.62 13.14 11.86
C GLN A 165 -23.15 12.22 10.72
N LEU A 166 -24.08 11.64 9.96
CA LEU A 166 -23.77 10.85 8.77
C LEU A 166 -23.07 11.69 7.71
N GLU A 167 -23.58 12.91 7.40
CA GLU A 167 -22.93 13.83 6.48
C GLU A 167 -21.50 14.18 6.90
N GLU A 168 -21.24 14.33 8.19
CA GLU A 168 -19.91 14.61 8.69
C GLU A 168 -18.97 13.39 8.59
N LEU A 169 -19.49 12.19 8.90
CA LEU A 169 -18.74 10.95 8.71
C LEU A 169 -18.41 10.70 7.25
N ASP A 170 -19.36 10.92 6.34
CA ASP A 170 -19.14 10.74 4.90
C ASP A 170 -18.03 11.68 4.38
N LYS A 171 -17.97 12.95 4.87
CA LYS A 171 -16.88 13.86 4.54
C LYS A 171 -15.51 13.37 5.03
N GLN A 172 -15.46 12.63 6.14
CA GLN A 172 -14.24 12.05 6.66
C GLN A 172 -13.86 10.76 5.92
N ILE A 173 -14.83 9.94 5.57
CA ILE A 173 -14.65 8.65 4.90
C ILE A 173 -14.19 8.82 3.44
N ALA A 174 -14.85 9.72 2.68
CA ALA A 174 -14.59 9.86 1.26
C ALA A 174 -13.11 10.10 0.87
N PRO A 175 -12.35 11.02 1.51
CA PRO A 175 -10.94 11.21 1.19
C PRO A 175 -10.09 9.98 1.53
N LEU A 176 -10.40 9.28 2.61
CA LEU A 176 -9.67 8.08 3.02
C LEU A 176 -9.94 6.90 2.06
N GLN A 177 -11.17 6.76 1.57
CA GLN A 177 -11.50 5.79 0.54
C GLN A 177 -10.75 6.08 -0.76
N GLY A 178 -10.69 7.33 -1.20
CA GLY A 178 -9.91 7.74 -2.37
C GLY A 178 -8.41 7.48 -2.21
N GLU A 179 -7.85 7.67 -1.02
CA GLU A 179 -6.46 7.31 -0.73
C GLU A 179 -6.25 5.80 -0.77
N ARG A 180 -7.15 5.04 -0.16
CA ARG A 180 -7.12 3.57 -0.20
C ARG A 180 -7.20 3.04 -1.63
N GLU A 181 -8.08 3.57 -2.46
CA GLU A 181 -8.19 3.17 -3.87
C GLU A 181 -6.90 3.42 -4.64
N ARG A 182 -6.24 4.56 -4.43
CA ARG A 182 -4.94 4.85 -5.04
C ARG A 182 -3.86 3.85 -4.61
N LEU A 183 -3.82 3.52 -3.31
CA LEU A 183 -2.87 2.53 -2.78
C LEU A 183 -3.15 1.13 -3.33
N VAL A 184 -4.42 0.74 -3.45
CA VAL A 184 -4.82 -0.55 -4.05
C VAL A 184 -4.45 -0.59 -5.53
N ALA A 185 -4.73 0.46 -6.29
CA ALA A 185 -4.37 0.54 -7.70
C ALA A 185 -2.85 0.49 -7.91
N ALA A 186 -2.08 1.12 -7.00
CA ALA A 186 -0.63 1.05 -7.04
C ALA A 186 -0.08 -0.34 -6.69
N ASN A 187 -0.76 -1.10 -5.82
CA ASN A 187 -0.33 -2.42 -5.34
C ASN A 187 -1.50 -3.42 -5.36
N PRO A 188 -1.94 -3.88 -6.55
CA PRO A 188 -3.14 -4.72 -6.68
C PRO A 188 -2.93 -6.16 -6.22
N GLN A 189 -1.70 -6.55 -5.93
CA GLN A 189 -1.33 -7.92 -5.64
C GLN A 189 -0.40 -8.00 -4.43
N TRP A 190 -0.44 -9.15 -3.76
CA TRP A 190 0.48 -9.58 -2.74
C TRP A 190 1.23 -10.83 -3.19
N ARG A 191 2.39 -11.09 -2.58
CA ARG A 191 3.06 -12.38 -2.68
C ARG A 191 2.92 -13.15 -1.39
N SER A 192 2.65 -14.44 -1.54
CA SER A 192 2.77 -15.44 -0.49
C SER A 192 4.01 -16.28 -0.74
N LEU A 193 4.83 -16.45 0.27
CA LEU A 193 6.00 -17.28 0.25
C LEU A 193 5.70 -18.54 1.07
N ARG A 194 5.89 -19.69 0.46
CA ARG A 194 5.79 -21.00 1.10
C ARG A 194 7.16 -21.64 1.08
N LEU A 195 7.72 -21.86 2.27
CA LEU A 195 9.04 -22.47 2.47
C LEU A 195 8.84 -23.81 3.14
N ARG A 196 9.28 -24.89 2.53
CA ARG A 196 9.43 -26.16 3.19
C ARG A 196 10.69 -26.16 4.05
N LEU A 197 10.60 -26.67 5.25
CA LEU A 197 11.72 -26.71 6.17
C LEU A 197 11.58 -27.87 7.16
N SER A 198 12.62 -28.16 7.91
CA SER A 198 12.52 -29.02 9.09
C SER A 198 13.37 -28.44 10.22
N THR A 199 12.79 -28.38 11.41
CA THR A 199 13.47 -27.91 12.63
C THR A 199 13.02 -28.73 13.82
N ALA A 200 13.97 -29.08 14.69
CA ALA A 200 13.68 -29.77 15.95
C ALA A 200 13.36 -28.79 17.10
N ARG A 201 13.68 -27.50 16.94
CA ARG A 201 13.51 -26.46 17.96
C ARG A 201 12.85 -25.26 17.32
N GLU A 202 12.28 -24.40 18.16
CA GLU A 202 11.86 -23.09 17.71
C GLU A 202 13.06 -22.32 17.15
N ALA A 203 12.85 -21.64 16.02
CA ALA A 203 13.89 -20.93 15.30
C ALA A 203 13.36 -19.64 14.69
N GLU A 204 14.20 -18.61 14.63
CA GLU A 204 13.94 -17.37 13.91
C GLU A 204 14.69 -17.39 12.58
N LEU A 205 13.96 -17.26 11.49
CA LEU A 205 14.49 -17.14 10.14
C LEU A 205 14.59 -15.67 9.75
N ARG A 206 15.65 -15.33 9.00
CA ARG A 206 15.82 -13.99 8.42
C ARG A 206 15.67 -14.08 6.91
N LEU A 207 14.74 -13.30 6.39
CA LEU A 207 14.50 -13.18 4.96
C LEU A 207 15.00 -11.82 4.50
N HIS A 208 15.86 -11.82 3.49
CA HIS A 208 16.39 -10.63 2.85
C HIS A 208 15.88 -10.59 1.41
N TYR A 209 15.30 -9.48 1.01
CA TYR A 209 14.87 -9.28 -0.37
C TYR A 209 14.92 -7.80 -0.74
N ARG A 210 15.01 -7.52 -2.03
CA ARG A 210 15.05 -6.15 -2.55
C ARG A 210 13.71 -5.70 -3.09
N VAL A 211 13.41 -4.42 -2.86
CA VAL A 211 12.28 -3.71 -3.44
C VAL A 211 12.79 -2.52 -4.23
N ASN A 212 12.31 -2.36 -5.48
CA ASN A 212 12.84 -1.36 -6.40
C ASN A 212 12.13 0.00 -6.31
N GLN A 213 11.02 0.09 -5.56
CA GLN A 213 10.22 1.31 -5.46
C GLN A 213 10.37 1.96 -4.09
N ALA A 214 11.60 2.13 -3.69
CA ALA A 214 12.01 2.89 -2.54
C ALA A 214 13.29 3.64 -2.86
N GLY A 215 13.56 4.71 -2.14
CA GLY A 215 14.77 5.46 -2.32
C GLY A 215 14.93 6.54 -1.27
N TRP A 216 16.11 7.10 -1.20
CA TRP A 216 16.38 8.27 -0.39
C TRP A 216 17.27 9.27 -1.15
N ALA A 217 17.11 10.53 -0.78
CA ALA A 217 17.95 11.62 -1.27
C ALA A 217 18.41 12.48 -0.09
N PRO A 218 19.68 12.96 -0.10
CA PRO A 218 20.13 13.91 0.89
C PRO A 218 19.46 15.27 0.68
N SER A 219 19.15 15.94 1.77
CA SER A 219 18.67 17.31 1.80
C SER A 219 19.49 18.09 2.82
N TYR A 220 19.73 19.36 2.57
CA TYR A 220 20.54 20.20 3.42
C TYR A 220 19.80 21.47 3.78
N ARG A 221 19.90 21.86 5.04
CA ARG A 221 19.41 23.15 5.52
C ARG A 221 20.58 23.94 6.07
N ALA A 222 20.82 25.10 5.51
CA ALA A 222 21.83 26.03 5.99
C ALA A 222 21.13 27.16 6.78
N LEU A 223 21.52 27.37 8.03
CA LEU A 223 21.03 28.43 8.91
C LEU A 223 22.20 29.37 9.19
N LEU A 224 22.09 30.60 8.71
CA LEU A 224 23.07 31.65 8.96
C LEU A 224 22.54 32.57 10.07
N ASP A 225 23.27 32.65 11.16
CA ASP A 225 23.08 33.71 12.16
C ASP A 225 23.80 34.98 11.69
N THR A 226 23.04 35.97 11.26
CA THR A 226 23.60 37.22 10.73
C THR A 226 24.23 38.11 11.78
N ALA A 227 23.92 37.89 13.08
CA ALA A 227 24.50 38.66 14.16
C ALA A 227 25.91 38.15 14.56
N SER A 228 26.08 36.83 14.59
CA SER A 228 27.33 36.18 14.96
C SER A 228 28.16 35.73 13.76
N GLY A 229 27.60 35.69 12.56
CA GLY A 229 28.21 35.10 11.36
C GLY A 229 28.32 33.59 11.41
N ALA A 230 27.72 32.91 12.40
CA ALA A 230 27.77 31.47 12.54
C ALA A 230 26.85 30.77 11.50
N LEU A 231 27.43 29.77 10.82
CA LEU A 231 26.69 28.94 9.87
C LEU A 231 26.46 27.54 10.47
N THR A 232 25.19 27.14 10.64
CA THR A 232 24.80 25.79 11.01
C THR A 232 24.30 25.06 9.78
N LEU A 233 24.94 23.92 9.44
CA LEU A 233 24.53 23.06 8.33
C LEU A 233 23.90 21.78 8.88
N GLU A 234 22.60 21.63 8.66
CA GLU A 234 21.86 20.42 8.96
C GLU A 234 21.81 19.51 7.72
N ARG A 235 22.21 18.26 7.89
CA ARG A 235 22.06 17.23 6.86
C ARG A 235 20.83 16.38 7.16
N LEU A 236 19.89 16.37 6.27
CA LEU A 236 18.63 15.64 6.34
C LEU A 236 18.59 14.56 5.27
N ALA A 237 17.71 13.58 5.44
CA ALA A 237 17.43 12.57 4.43
C ALA A 237 15.92 12.53 4.15
N GLN A 238 15.57 12.62 2.88
CA GLN A 238 14.20 12.41 2.43
C GLN A 238 14.08 10.98 1.93
N VAL A 239 13.24 10.18 2.59
CA VAL A 239 12.97 8.78 2.23
C VAL A 239 11.59 8.71 1.61
N SER A 240 11.47 7.99 0.49
CA SER A 240 10.21 7.69 -0.17
C SER A 240 10.10 6.20 -0.46
N GLN A 241 8.88 5.65 -0.40
CA GLN A 241 8.65 4.26 -0.76
C GLN A 241 7.23 4.05 -1.31
N GLN A 242 7.10 3.11 -2.26
CA GLN A 242 5.86 2.64 -2.85
C GLN A 242 5.88 1.10 -2.97
N SER A 243 6.57 0.44 -2.05
CA SER A 243 6.69 -1.02 -2.04
C SER A 243 5.37 -1.74 -1.75
N GLY A 244 4.43 -1.04 -1.13
CA GLY A 244 3.17 -1.62 -0.63
C GLY A 244 3.29 -2.25 0.75
N GLU A 245 4.46 -2.31 1.33
CA GLU A 245 4.69 -2.80 2.70
C GLU A 245 4.70 -1.63 3.70
N ASP A 246 4.23 -1.87 4.92
CA ASP A 246 4.28 -0.89 6.01
C ASP A 246 5.60 -1.00 6.77
N TRP A 247 6.40 0.05 6.72
CA TRP A 247 7.69 0.12 7.41
C TRP A 247 7.57 0.86 8.76
N LYS A 248 6.62 0.42 9.58
CA LYS A 248 6.47 0.95 10.94
C LYS A 248 7.42 0.29 11.94
N ASN A 249 7.98 1.10 12.82
CA ASN A 249 8.84 0.64 13.93
C ASN A 249 10.01 -0.24 13.46
N VAL A 250 10.54 0.03 12.26
CA VAL A 250 11.69 -0.69 11.68
C VAL A 250 12.98 0.08 11.91
N LYS A 251 14.10 -0.62 11.96
CA LYS A 251 15.42 0.00 11.89
C LYS A 251 15.67 0.49 10.47
N LEU A 252 15.66 1.79 10.27
CA LEU A 252 15.93 2.38 8.97
C LEU A 252 17.42 2.73 8.87
N ARG A 253 18.09 2.20 7.84
CA ARG A 253 19.47 2.52 7.49
C ARG A 253 19.54 3.10 6.09
N LEU A 254 20.39 4.06 5.89
CA LEU A 254 20.60 4.71 4.59
C LEU A 254 21.99 4.41 4.07
N SER A 255 22.08 4.05 2.79
CA SER A 255 23.34 3.76 2.13
C SER A 255 23.44 4.54 0.83
N THR A 256 24.61 5.07 0.54
CA THR A 256 24.93 5.73 -0.73
C THR A 256 25.35 4.73 -1.82
N ALA A 257 25.46 3.43 -1.47
CA ALA A 257 25.78 2.41 -2.45
C ALA A 257 24.67 2.27 -3.49
N GLN A 258 25.06 1.93 -4.71
CA GLN A 258 24.11 1.66 -5.81
C GLN A 258 23.92 0.16 -5.98
N ALA A 259 23.11 -0.45 -5.12
CA ALA A 259 22.86 -1.89 -5.11
C ALA A 259 22.23 -2.43 -6.41
N ALA A 260 21.63 -1.57 -7.22
CA ALA A 260 21.02 -1.92 -8.49
C ALA A 260 21.95 -1.85 -9.70
N GLN A 261 23.19 -1.38 -9.54
CA GLN A 261 24.14 -1.44 -10.64
C GLN A 261 24.50 -2.91 -10.91
N LYS A 262 24.01 -3.41 -12.02
CA LYS A 262 24.56 -4.64 -12.58
C LYS A 262 26.02 -4.37 -12.87
N VAL A 263 26.91 -5.02 -12.16
CA VAL A 263 28.32 -5.09 -12.54
C VAL A 263 28.35 -5.97 -13.80
N GLY A 264 27.96 -5.38 -14.91
CA GLY A 264 28.18 -6.00 -16.23
C GLY A 264 29.67 -5.87 -16.51
N GLN A 265 30.34 -7.00 -16.66
CA GLN A 265 31.62 -6.99 -17.34
C GLN A 265 31.34 -6.37 -18.71
N ASN A 266 32.06 -5.29 -19.06
CA ASN A 266 32.09 -4.84 -20.44
C ASN A 266 32.49 -6.06 -21.28
N PRO A 267 31.65 -6.51 -22.23
CA PRO A 267 32.08 -7.58 -23.11
C PRO A 267 33.40 -7.15 -23.73
N PRO A 268 34.42 -8.01 -23.75
CA PRO A 268 35.67 -7.65 -24.36
C PRO A 268 35.39 -7.23 -25.80
N TRP A 269 35.81 -6.03 -26.13
CA TRP A 269 35.74 -5.54 -27.51
C TRP A 269 36.52 -6.52 -28.36
N PRO A 270 35.95 -7.04 -29.46
CA PRO A 270 36.70 -7.89 -30.37
C PRO A 270 37.92 -7.10 -30.86
N TRP A 271 39.11 -7.63 -30.61
CA TRP A 271 40.34 -7.06 -31.11
C TRP A 271 40.38 -7.37 -32.62
N LEU A 272 39.90 -6.42 -33.42
CA LEU A 272 40.01 -6.48 -34.87
C LEU A 272 41.45 -6.13 -35.25
N LEU A 273 42.26 -7.14 -35.49
CA LEU A 273 43.53 -6.99 -36.14
C LEU A 273 43.24 -6.85 -37.63
N ASP A 274 43.21 -5.58 -38.11
CA ASP A 274 43.16 -5.28 -39.53
C ASP A 274 44.55 -4.82 -39.97
N LEU A 275 45.01 -5.28 -41.16
CA LEU A 275 46.20 -4.76 -41.78
C LEU A 275 45.90 -3.32 -42.19
N ALA A 276 46.63 -2.34 -41.59
CA ALA A 276 46.48 -0.94 -41.94
C ALA A 276 46.67 -0.77 -43.45
N ARG A 277 45.58 -0.62 -44.16
CA ARG A 277 45.68 -0.18 -45.57
C ARG A 277 46.25 1.25 -45.55
N PRO A 278 47.31 1.50 -46.34
CA PRO A 278 47.80 2.87 -46.40
C PRO A 278 46.67 3.80 -46.81
N ALA A 279 46.46 4.84 -46.01
CA ALA A 279 45.44 5.84 -46.31
C ALA A 279 45.75 6.45 -47.67
N VAL A 280 44.91 6.15 -48.65
CA VAL A 280 44.91 6.88 -49.93
C VAL A 280 44.55 8.31 -49.57
N MET A 281 45.53 9.20 -49.59
CA MET A 281 45.30 10.63 -49.38
C MET A 281 44.29 11.12 -50.40
N ALA A 282 43.09 11.44 -49.95
CA ALA A 282 42.09 12.08 -50.80
C ALA A 282 42.66 13.43 -51.26
N PRO A 283 42.52 13.72 -52.59
CA PRO A 283 43.00 15.02 -53.06
C PRO A 283 42.31 16.15 -52.28
N PRO A 284 43.06 17.26 -52.05
CA PRO A 284 42.53 18.38 -51.28
C PRO A 284 41.22 18.87 -51.94
N LYS A 285 40.12 18.90 -51.17
CA LYS A 285 38.89 19.52 -51.59
C LYS A 285 39.21 21.00 -51.91
N MET A 286 39.16 21.39 -53.16
CA MET A 286 39.20 22.78 -53.56
C MET A 286 38.05 23.50 -52.84
N ALA A 287 38.39 24.56 -52.11
CA ALA A 287 37.42 25.43 -51.48
C ALA A 287 36.47 26.00 -52.53
N PRO A 288 35.15 25.99 -52.30
CA PRO A 288 34.21 26.62 -53.22
C PRO A 288 34.54 28.12 -53.33
N LEU A 289 34.62 28.64 -54.57
CA LEU A 289 34.75 30.07 -54.87
C LEU A 289 33.64 30.84 -54.14
N PRO A 290 33.94 32.01 -53.55
CA PRO A 290 32.92 32.81 -52.90
C PRO A 290 31.86 33.24 -53.92
N ALA A 291 30.59 33.05 -53.56
CA ALA A 291 29.44 33.46 -54.37
C ALA A 291 29.44 34.99 -54.51
N PRO A 292 29.07 35.51 -55.70
CA PRO A 292 28.95 36.97 -55.89
C PRO A 292 27.89 37.54 -54.94
N ALA A 293 28.22 38.72 -54.37
CA ALA A 293 27.32 39.39 -53.43
C ALA A 293 25.97 39.76 -54.12
N PRO A 294 24.86 39.61 -53.45
CA PRO A 294 23.55 40.00 -53.98
C PRO A 294 23.48 41.50 -54.13
N ALA A 295 23.12 41.95 -55.34
CA ALA A 295 22.87 43.33 -55.62
C ALA A 295 21.71 43.89 -54.74
N MET A 296 21.95 44.98 -54.04
CA MET A 296 20.95 45.67 -53.26
C MET A 296 19.84 46.12 -54.19
N ALA A 297 18.66 45.53 -54.13
CA ALA A 297 17.45 46.05 -54.71
C ALA A 297 16.95 47.23 -53.84
N MET A 298 17.03 48.42 -54.43
CA MET A 298 16.53 49.67 -53.87
C MET A 298 14.99 49.61 -53.88
N GLN A 299 14.38 49.39 -52.71
CA GLN A 299 12.92 49.45 -52.57
C GLN A 299 12.46 50.89 -52.56
N LEU A 300 11.76 51.29 -53.62
CA LEU A 300 11.02 52.53 -53.67
C LEU A 300 9.85 52.46 -52.70
N ALA A 301 9.79 53.40 -51.80
CA ALA A 301 8.69 53.63 -50.89
C ALA A 301 7.50 54.13 -51.67
N ALA A 302 6.33 53.45 -51.51
CA ALA A 302 5.04 53.98 -51.94
C ALA A 302 4.33 54.66 -50.75
N PRO A 303 3.67 55.80 -50.98
CA PRO A 303 3.07 56.60 -49.93
C PRO A 303 1.71 56.08 -49.50
N GLY A 304 1.38 56.39 -48.27
CA GLY A 304 0.27 55.91 -47.52
C GLY A 304 -1.13 56.24 -48.04
N SER A 305 -2.12 55.49 -47.60
CA SER A 305 -3.51 55.97 -47.54
C SER A 305 -4.05 55.73 -46.13
N ARG A 306 -4.48 56.86 -45.55
CA ARG A 306 -5.40 56.98 -44.39
C ARG A 306 -6.79 56.66 -44.82
N ALA A 307 -7.55 55.93 -43.99
CA ALA A 307 -9.00 56.11 -43.70
C ALA A 307 -9.35 55.19 -42.58
N ALA A 308 -9.68 55.59 -41.34
CA ALA A 308 -10.94 56.17 -40.90
C ALA A 308 -12.10 55.15 -40.90
N ALA A 309 -12.44 54.62 -39.80
CA ALA A 309 -13.67 54.60 -39.04
C ALA A 309 -13.47 53.66 -37.82
#